data_68992cfbc8e26516504cab2c9671cb1a
#
_entry.id   68992cfbc8e26516504cab2c9671cb1a
#
_cell.length_a   1.000
_cell.length_b   1.000
_cell.length_c   1.000
_cell.angle_alpha   90.00
_cell.angle_beta   90.00
_cell.angle_gamma   90.00
#
_symmetry.space_group_name_H-M   'P 1'
#
loop_
_entity.id
_entity.type
_entity.pdbx_description
1 polymer ?
#
loop_
_entity_poly.entity_id
_entity_poly.type
_entity_poly.pdbx_seq_one_letter_code
_entity_poly.pdbx_strand_id
1 'polypeptide(L)'
;MLLSKDVMSPVPDLLKRITIDANRMHGRPCIRGLRVTVADILGLLSAGQSRETILQEYPYLEAADIDAVLAFAARQADHPIIAAE
;
A
#
# COMPACT_ATOMS: atom_id res chain seq x y z
N MET A 1 -17.12 15.32 17.89
CA MET A 1 -16.93 14.42 18.20
C MET A 1 -15.76 13.69 17.90
N LEU A 2 -15.21 13.16 18.76
CA LEU A 2 -14.10 12.43 18.61
C LEU A 2 -14.25 11.30 17.72
N LEU A 3 -15.43 10.91 17.52
CA LEU A 3 -15.64 9.79 16.69
C LEU A 3 -15.07 9.92 15.34
N SER A 4 -15.06 11.11 14.80
CA SER A 4 -14.56 11.22 13.46
C SER A 4 -13.10 10.91 13.41
N LYS A 5 -12.38 11.17 14.46
CA LYS A 5 -11.00 10.86 14.43
C LYS A 5 -10.83 9.40 14.52
N ASP A 6 -11.63 8.74 15.32
CA ASP A 6 -11.51 7.33 15.48
C ASP A 6 -11.81 6.64 14.16
N VAL A 7 -12.72 7.18 13.41
CA VAL A 7 -13.06 6.56 12.15
C VAL A 7 -11.89 6.61 11.21
N MET A 8 -11.00 7.55 11.37
CA MET A 8 -9.87 7.65 10.49
C MET A 8 -8.76 6.73 10.90
N SER A 9 -8.84 6.14 12.05
CA SER A 9 -7.73 5.35 12.53
C SER A 9 -7.43 4.05 11.81
N PRO A 10 -8.28 3.49 10.96
CA PRO A 10 -7.91 2.27 10.26
C PRO A 10 -6.68 2.42 9.39
N VAL A 11 -6.38 3.65 8.94
CA VAL A 11 -5.25 3.83 8.06
C VAL A 11 -3.93 3.43 8.71
N PRO A 12 -3.64 3.79 9.96
CA PRO A 12 -2.41 3.34 10.58
C PRO A 12 -2.33 1.83 10.69
N ASP A 13 -3.46 1.16 10.94
CA ASP A 13 -3.45 -0.29 11.04
C ASP A 13 -3.17 -0.91 9.67
N LEU A 14 -3.69 -0.34 8.62
CA LEU A 14 -3.40 -0.83 7.29
C LEU A 14 -1.92 -0.68 7.00
N LEU A 15 -1.32 0.43 7.42
CA LEU A 15 0.08 0.65 7.14
C LEU A 15 0.99 -0.35 7.82
N LYS A 16 0.53 -1.04 8.85
CA LYS A 16 1.33 -2.05 9.50
C LYS A 16 1.56 -3.25 8.57
N ARG A 17 0.78 -3.37 7.51
CA ARG A 17 0.96 -4.45 6.57
C ARG A 17 2.10 -4.15 5.60
N ILE A 18 2.66 -2.95 5.63
CA ILE A 18 3.75 -2.60 4.74
C ILE A 18 5.05 -2.67 5.50
N THR A 19 6.00 -3.42 4.98
CA THR A 19 7.28 -3.62 5.66
C THR A 19 8.42 -3.16 4.77
N ILE A 20 9.46 -2.62 5.37
CA ILE A 20 10.61 -2.16 4.62
C ILE A 20 11.83 -2.75 5.28
N ASP A 21 12.61 -3.52 4.54
CA ASP A 21 13.79 -4.17 5.07
C ASP A 21 14.91 -3.87 4.10
N ALA A 22 15.97 -3.25 4.57
CA ALA A 22 17.09 -2.87 3.72
C ALA A 22 17.69 -4.06 2.99
N ASN A 23 17.59 -5.25 3.56
CA ASN A 23 18.16 -6.43 2.96
C ASN A 23 17.18 -7.21 2.09
N ARG A 24 16.00 -6.68 1.87
CA ARG A 24 15.01 -7.40 1.11
C ARG A 24 14.44 -6.51 0.02
N MET A 25 14.39 -6.97 -1.18
CA MET A 25 13.85 -6.25 -2.35
C MET A 25 14.47 -4.86 -2.48
N HIS A 26 15.76 -4.76 -2.18
CA HIS A 26 16.52 -3.52 -2.27
C HIS A 26 15.91 -2.42 -1.40
N GLY A 27 15.33 -2.77 -0.28
CA GLY A 27 14.75 -1.78 0.62
C GLY A 27 13.43 -1.22 0.18
N ARG A 28 12.81 -1.81 -0.86
CA ARG A 28 11.53 -1.30 -1.31
C ARG A 28 10.42 -1.73 -0.39
N PRO A 29 9.37 -0.92 -0.24
CA PRO A 29 8.25 -1.32 0.60
C PRO A 29 7.58 -2.58 0.06
N CYS A 30 7.37 -3.55 0.93
CA CYS A 30 6.77 -4.82 0.59
C CYS A 30 5.53 -5.08 1.42
N ILE A 31 4.74 -6.07 1.06
CA ILE A 31 3.55 -6.42 1.80
C ILE A 31 3.88 -7.55 2.76
N ARG A 32 3.73 -7.29 4.04
CA ARG A 32 3.89 -8.28 5.13
C ARG A 32 5.15 -9.14 5.01
N GLY A 33 6.27 -8.53 4.62
CA GLY A 33 7.51 -9.25 4.50
C GLY A 33 7.57 -10.22 3.32
N LEU A 34 6.58 -10.19 2.46
CA LEU A 34 6.56 -11.07 1.30
C LEU A 34 7.40 -10.44 0.20
N ARG A 35 7.64 -11.17 -0.87
CA ARG A 35 8.45 -10.63 -1.95
C ARG A 35 7.59 -9.90 -2.98
N VAL A 36 6.49 -9.32 -2.56
CA VAL A 36 5.63 -8.55 -3.42
C VAL A 36 5.74 -7.13 -2.94
N THR A 37 6.15 -6.23 -3.81
CA THR A 37 6.34 -4.84 -3.40
C THR A 37 5.06 -4.04 -3.60
N VAL A 38 4.99 -2.91 -2.92
CA VAL A 38 3.89 -1.99 -3.11
C VAL A 38 3.86 -1.55 -4.58
N ALA A 39 5.03 -1.32 -5.18
CA ALA A 39 5.10 -0.90 -6.58
C ALA A 39 4.52 -1.96 -7.52
N ASP A 40 4.72 -3.25 -7.21
CA ASP A 40 4.19 -4.31 -8.04
C ASP A 40 2.67 -4.21 -8.10
N ILE A 41 2.03 -4.04 -6.95
CA ILE A 41 0.58 -3.99 -6.91
C ILE A 41 0.05 -2.69 -7.52
N LEU A 42 0.74 -1.57 -7.25
CA LEU A 42 0.31 -0.31 -7.84
C LEU A 42 0.42 -0.38 -9.37
N GLY A 43 1.46 -1.05 -9.87
CA GLY A 43 1.61 -1.21 -11.31
C GLY A 43 0.44 -1.99 -11.92
N LEU A 44 0.00 -3.05 -11.24
CA LEU A 44 -1.12 -3.83 -11.75
C LEU A 44 -2.40 -3.01 -11.72
N LEU A 45 -2.63 -2.27 -10.64
CA LEU A 45 -3.82 -1.45 -10.56
C LEU A 45 -3.78 -0.36 -11.62
N SER A 46 -2.63 0.24 -11.87
CA SER A 46 -2.52 1.29 -12.86
C SER A 46 -2.73 0.75 -14.27
N ALA A 47 -2.48 -0.54 -14.47
CA ALA A 47 -2.71 -1.16 -15.75
C ALA A 47 -4.16 -1.60 -15.92
N GLY A 48 -5.00 -1.30 -14.96
CA GLY A 48 -6.43 -1.61 -15.07
C GLY A 48 -6.85 -2.94 -14.51
N GLN A 49 -5.95 -3.65 -13.80
CA GLN A 49 -6.33 -4.93 -13.25
C GLN A 49 -7.23 -4.73 -12.05
N SER A 50 -8.25 -5.58 -11.92
CA SER A 50 -9.17 -5.46 -10.81
C SER A 50 -8.58 -6.08 -9.55
N ARG A 51 -9.13 -5.73 -8.40
CA ARG A 51 -8.73 -6.34 -7.16
C ARG A 51 -8.88 -7.83 -7.21
N GLU A 52 -9.97 -8.32 -7.78
CA GLU A 52 -10.24 -9.74 -7.86
C GLU A 52 -9.16 -10.45 -8.65
N THR A 53 -8.75 -9.87 -9.78
CA THR A 53 -7.74 -10.48 -10.61
C THR A 53 -6.41 -10.53 -9.86
N ILE A 54 -6.07 -9.46 -9.14
CA ILE A 54 -4.83 -9.42 -8.41
C ILE A 54 -4.84 -10.49 -7.31
N LEU A 55 -5.95 -10.63 -6.61
CA LEU A 55 -6.04 -11.61 -5.55
C LEU A 55 -6.01 -13.04 -6.09
N GLN A 56 -6.44 -13.24 -7.31
CA GLN A 56 -6.36 -14.55 -7.93
C GLN A 56 -4.91 -14.86 -8.31
N GLU A 57 -4.19 -13.88 -8.78
CA GLU A 57 -2.81 -14.08 -9.18
C GLU A 57 -1.87 -14.18 -7.97
N TYR A 58 -2.24 -13.55 -6.88
CA TYR A 58 -1.43 -13.58 -5.67
C TYR A 58 -2.31 -14.11 -4.54
N PRO A 59 -2.58 -15.39 -4.54
CA PRO A 59 -3.56 -15.94 -3.59
C PRO A 59 -3.20 -15.80 -2.12
N TYR A 60 -1.94 -15.49 -1.82
CA TYR A 60 -1.55 -15.31 -0.44
C TYR A 60 -1.82 -13.86 0.00
N LEU A 61 -2.28 -12.99 -0.89
CA LEU A 61 -2.63 -11.65 -0.50
C LEU A 61 -4.08 -11.59 -0.06
N GLU A 62 -4.38 -10.61 0.78
CA GLU A 62 -5.73 -10.40 1.26
C GLU A 62 -6.23 -9.06 0.71
N ALA A 63 -7.52 -8.86 0.67
CA ALA A 63 -8.07 -7.59 0.20
C ALA A 63 -7.52 -6.42 1.00
N ALA A 64 -7.32 -6.60 2.30
CA ALA A 64 -6.76 -5.55 3.14
C ALA A 64 -5.32 -5.21 2.74
N ASP A 65 -4.61 -6.13 2.11
CA ASP A 65 -3.26 -5.84 1.63
C ASP A 65 -3.31 -4.83 0.49
N ILE A 66 -4.30 -4.92 -0.38
CA ILE A 66 -4.47 -3.96 -1.47
C ILE A 66 -4.84 -2.61 -0.89
N ASP A 67 -5.70 -2.59 0.13
CA ASP A 67 -6.06 -1.35 0.79
C ASP A 67 -4.81 -0.72 1.43
N ALA A 68 -3.93 -1.55 1.99
CA ALA A 68 -2.71 -1.06 2.61
C ALA A 68 -1.77 -0.44 1.58
N VAL A 69 -1.69 -1.05 0.40
CA VAL A 69 -0.86 -0.52 -0.67
C VAL A 69 -1.37 0.86 -1.08
N LEU A 70 -2.68 1.00 -1.20
CA LEU A 70 -3.26 2.27 -1.60
C LEU A 70 -3.07 3.33 -0.50
N ALA A 71 -3.22 2.94 0.76
CA ALA A 71 -3.02 3.86 1.87
C ALA A 71 -1.56 4.32 1.95
N PHE A 72 -0.62 3.41 1.70
CA PHE A 72 0.79 3.74 1.71
C PHE A 72 1.11 4.71 0.57
N ALA A 73 0.57 4.45 -0.61
CA ALA A 73 0.80 5.30 -1.76
C ALA A 73 0.23 6.70 -1.52
N ALA A 74 -0.92 6.77 -0.89
CA ALA A 74 -1.53 8.06 -0.60
C ALA A 74 -0.65 8.87 0.35
N ARG A 75 -0.03 8.20 1.34
CA ARG A 75 0.84 8.89 2.25
C ARG A 75 2.12 9.36 1.57
N GLN A 76 2.65 8.55 0.66
CA GLN A 76 3.84 8.92 -0.06
C GLN A 76 3.57 10.08 -1.02
N ALA A 77 2.38 10.18 -1.54
CA ALA A 77 2.04 11.23 -2.46
C ALA A 77 1.62 12.53 -1.74
N ASP A 78 1.49 12.48 -0.44
CA ASP A 78 1.03 13.61 0.34
C ASP A 78 2.19 14.54 0.66
N HIS A 79 2.92 14.98 -0.32
CA HIS A 79 3.99 15.92 -0.16
C HIS A 79 3.74 17.05 -1.13
N PRO A 80 4.06 18.24 -0.75
CA PRO A 80 3.93 19.36 -1.69
C PRO A 80 4.94 19.16 -2.79
N ILE A 81 4.52 19.29 -3.98
CA ILE A 81 5.42 19.19 -5.07
C ILE A 81 5.55 20.53 -5.58
N ILE A 82 6.10 21.34 -4.97
CA ILE A 82 6.16 22.59 -5.35
C ILE A 82 7.12 23.08 -6.04
N ALA A 83 7.94 22.68 -5.92
CA ALA A 83 8.91 23.08 -6.60
C ALA A 83 8.64 24.11 -7.49
N ALA A 84 8.12 23.89 -8.13
CA ALA A 84 7.88 24.69 -9.07
C ALA A 84 7.77 26.02 -8.89
N GLU A 85 7.78 26.28 -8.58
CA GLU A 85 7.58 27.33 -8.72
C GLU A 85 7.93 27.87 -8.23
#